data_32345ed9a6bf4f6df149a3f2d142b38c
#
_entry.id   32345ed9a6bf4f6df149a3f2d142b38c
#
_cell.length_a   1.000
_cell.length_b   1.000
_cell.length_c   1.000
_cell.angle_alpha   90.00
_cell.angle_beta   90.00
_cell.angle_gamma   90.00
#
_symmetry.space_group_name_H-M   'P 1'
#
loop_
_entity.id
_entity.type
_entity.pdbx_description
1 polymer ?
#
loop_
_entity_poly.entity_id
_entity_poly.type
_entity_poly.pdbx_seq_one_letter_code
_entity_poly.pdbx_strand_id
1 'polypeptide(L)'
;MTPQPFFSSLLKSPVKKGRDVTRGGAGYNSIGPQAVGVVNIGNSLAALKKFVFEEKRFTMSEMIDMLDTNFAGKEAERQLLLNRAPKYGNDDDYVDELVARVGRDWCDEVAKNTIPRRGGTHAPGIYTVISNVPFGAVVGALPSGRLAGTPLADGGLSPQVGTDKKGPSAVINSASKVDQRLTSNGTILNQKFTPSALDGDEGTQNLASLIKTYHDKGGYHIQFNVVSAETLRDAQRNPENYQDMLVRVAGYSAYFTSLSPEIQDNIIRRAEQGA
;
A
#
# COMPACT_ATOMS: atom_id res chain seq x y z
N MET A 1 25.04 11.15 12.45
CA MET A 1 24.05 12.06 11.81
C MET A 1 24.76 13.37 11.51
N THR A 2 24.65 13.85 10.29
CA THR A 2 25.20 15.14 9.86
C THR A 2 24.36 16.26 10.45
N PRO A 3 24.98 17.28 11.09
CA PRO A 3 24.26 18.42 11.61
C PRO A 3 23.50 19.19 10.51
N GLN A 4 22.38 19.79 10.85
CA GLN A 4 21.50 20.54 9.95
C GLN A 4 21.32 21.99 10.46
N PRO A 5 22.39 22.82 10.50
CA PRO A 5 22.37 24.13 11.13
C PRO A 5 21.39 25.10 10.45
N PHE A 6 21.37 25.11 9.11
CA PHE A 6 20.43 25.97 8.38
C PHE A 6 18.99 25.60 8.68
N PHE A 7 18.62 24.31 8.57
CA PHE A 7 17.28 23.84 8.90
C PHE A 7 16.94 24.10 10.37
N SER A 8 17.88 23.88 11.28
CA SER A 8 17.71 24.16 12.71
C SER A 8 17.43 25.63 13.00
N SER A 9 18.05 26.56 12.24
CA SER A 9 17.83 28.02 12.41
C SER A 9 16.44 28.48 11.99
N LEU A 10 15.73 27.72 11.18
CA LEU A 10 14.35 28.01 10.73
C LEU A 10 13.29 27.56 11.73
N LEU A 11 13.67 26.80 12.76
CA LEU A 11 12.75 26.24 13.75
C LEU A 11 12.92 26.90 15.11
N LYS A 12 11.81 27.34 15.71
CA LYS A 12 11.80 28.02 17.01
C LYS A 12 12.47 27.22 18.14
N SER A 13 12.20 25.93 18.21
CA SER A 13 12.69 25.08 19.31
C SER A 13 14.20 24.81 19.27
N PRO A 14 14.82 24.43 18.13
CA PRO A 14 16.27 24.32 18.00
C PRO A 14 17.00 25.63 18.34
N VAL A 15 16.51 26.76 17.85
CA VAL A 15 17.08 28.09 18.17
C VAL A 15 17.03 28.37 19.66
N LYS A 16 15.86 28.20 20.30
CA LYS A 16 15.68 28.42 21.74
C LYS A 16 16.56 27.52 22.60
N LYS A 17 16.76 26.26 22.18
CA LYS A 17 17.55 25.26 22.90
C LYS A 17 19.05 25.32 22.59
N GLY A 18 19.49 26.06 21.56
CA GLY A 18 20.86 26.01 21.05
C GLY A 18 21.29 24.63 20.62
N ARG A 19 20.34 23.82 20.10
CA ARG A 19 20.56 22.40 19.81
C ARG A 19 20.05 22.03 18.44
N ASP A 20 20.90 21.36 17.65
CA ASP A 20 20.55 20.92 16.30
C ASP A 20 19.30 20.01 16.28
N VAL A 21 18.49 20.15 15.23
CA VAL A 21 17.26 19.37 15.03
C VAL A 21 17.55 17.86 15.01
N THR A 22 18.69 17.45 14.44
CA THR A 22 19.08 16.03 14.39
C THR A 22 19.56 15.47 15.73
N ARG A 23 19.78 16.34 16.71
CA ARG A 23 20.22 16.00 18.07
C ARG A 23 19.16 16.26 19.15
N GLY A 24 17.88 16.34 18.76
CA GLY A 24 16.77 16.55 19.69
C GLY A 24 16.46 18.00 19.97
N GLY A 25 16.89 18.94 19.13
CA GLY A 25 16.54 20.36 19.23
C GLY A 25 15.06 20.62 18.95
N ALA A 26 14.41 19.83 18.10
CA ALA A 26 12.98 19.96 17.81
C ALA A 26 12.10 19.87 19.07
N GLY A 27 10.91 20.49 19.03
CA GLY A 27 9.91 20.37 20.09
C GLY A 27 9.37 18.94 20.18
N TYR A 28 9.07 18.37 19.04
CA TYR A 28 8.66 16.97 18.88
C TYR A 28 9.73 16.25 18.08
N ASN A 29 10.18 15.12 18.61
CA ASN A 29 11.17 14.27 17.95
C ASN A 29 10.52 12.92 17.69
N SER A 30 10.36 12.55 16.42
CA SER A 30 9.84 11.26 16.02
C SER A 30 10.69 10.68 14.89
N ILE A 31 10.64 9.37 14.76
CA ILE A 31 11.06 8.63 13.57
C ILE A 31 9.82 7.91 13.07
N GLY A 32 9.56 7.93 11.77
CA GLY A 32 8.41 7.32 11.14
C GLY A 32 8.76 6.01 10.43
N PRO A 33 8.86 4.86 11.15
CA PRO A 33 8.95 3.57 10.48
C PRO A 33 7.69 3.30 9.67
N GLN A 34 7.87 2.73 8.48
CA GLN A 34 6.80 2.47 7.53
C GLN A 34 6.67 0.97 7.29
N ALA A 35 5.45 0.44 7.42
CA ALA A 35 5.15 -0.93 7.02
C ALA A 35 4.88 -0.99 5.52
N VAL A 36 5.55 -1.91 4.84
CA VAL A 36 5.32 -2.26 3.44
C VAL A 36 4.90 -3.72 3.37
N GLY A 37 3.77 -4.00 2.72
CA GLY A 37 3.27 -5.37 2.53
C GLY A 37 2.29 -5.87 3.60
N VAL A 38 1.70 -5.01 4.43
CA VAL A 38 0.67 -5.39 5.42
C VAL A 38 -0.47 -6.17 4.77
N VAL A 39 -0.98 -5.70 3.63
CA VAL A 39 -2.02 -6.37 2.85
C VAL A 39 -1.54 -7.72 2.30
N ASN A 40 -0.28 -7.81 1.86
CA ASN A 40 0.30 -9.07 1.39
C ASN A 40 0.39 -10.13 2.50
N ILE A 41 0.75 -9.70 3.72
CA ILE A 41 0.76 -10.57 4.91
C ILE A 41 -0.65 -11.07 5.21
N GLY A 42 -1.65 -10.18 5.29
CA GLY A 42 -3.03 -10.55 5.57
C GLY A 42 -3.59 -11.53 4.53
N ASN A 43 -3.38 -11.27 3.23
CA ASN A 43 -3.77 -12.19 2.16
C ASN A 43 -3.09 -13.55 2.27
N SER A 44 -1.82 -13.58 2.68
CA SER A 44 -1.06 -14.82 2.87
C SER A 44 -1.57 -15.61 4.08
N LEU A 45 -1.84 -14.93 5.19
CA LEU A 45 -2.42 -15.55 6.39
C LEU A 45 -3.81 -16.12 6.12
N ALA A 46 -4.65 -15.41 5.35
CA ALA A 46 -5.95 -15.90 4.94
C ALA A 46 -5.86 -17.16 4.08
N ALA A 47 -4.91 -17.21 3.15
CA ALA A 47 -4.66 -18.40 2.33
C ALA A 47 -4.18 -19.59 3.16
N LEU A 48 -3.21 -19.38 4.06
CA LEU A 48 -2.74 -20.41 4.98
C LEU A 48 -3.85 -20.92 5.89
N LYS A 49 -4.57 -20.00 6.55
CA LYS A 49 -5.69 -20.35 7.42
C LYS A 49 -6.69 -21.24 6.70
N LYS A 50 -7.13 -20.82 5.50
CA LYS A 50 -8.13 -21.54 4.73
C LYS A 50 -7.62 -22.89 4.23
N PHE A 51 -6.51 -22.92 3.48
CA PHE A 51 -6.12 -24.11 2.72
C PHE A 51 -5.20 -25.07 3.47
N VAL A 52 -4.46 -24.58 4.48
CA VAL A 52 -3.60 -25.47 5.29
C VAL A 52 -4.30 -25.91 6.56
N PHE A 53 -4.94 -24.98 7.29
CA PHE A 53 -5.47 -25.31 8.62
C PHE A 53 -6.95 -25.74 8.61
N GLU A 54 -7.81 -25.10 7.83
CA GLU A 54 -9.26 -25.38 7.82
C GLU A 54 -9.60 -26.50 6.82
N GLU A 55 -9.32 -26.27 5.52
CA GLU A 55 -9.65 -27.25 4.46
C GLU A 55 -8.64 -28.39 4.36
N LYS A 56 -7.44 -28.24 4.94
CA LYS A 56 -6.34 -29.23 4.91
C LYS A 56 -6.02 -29.72 3.51
N ARG A 57 -6.12 -28.82 2.54
CA ARG A 57 -5.88 -29.10 1.13
C ARG A 57 -4.39 -29.24 0.82
N PHE A 58 -3.56 -28.53 1.57
CA PHE A 58 -2.11 -28.59 1.53
C PHE A 58 -1.58 -28.78 2.95
N THR A 59 -0.50 -29.52 3.07
CA THR A 59 0.34 -29.49 4.26
C THR A 59 1.20 -28.22 4.28
N MET A 60 1.73 -27.85 5.45
CA MET A 60 2.67 -26.72 5.52
C MET A 60 3.95 -26.99 4.73
N SER A 61 4.42 -28.26 4.69
CA SER A 61 5.59 -28.64 3.89
C SER A 61 5.35 -28.44 2.40
N GLU A 62 4.22 -28.91 1.87
CA GLU A 62 3.84 -28.68 0.47
C GLU A 62 3.72 -27.19 0.14
N MET A 63 3.18 -26.39 1.06
CA MET A 63 3.12 -24.95 0.87
C MET A 63 4.52 -24.33 0.79
N ILE A 64 5.43 -24.71 1.66
CA ILE A 64 6.82 -24.24 1.65
C ILE A 64 7.50 -24.63 0.32
N ASP A 65 7.37 -25.90 -0.10
CA ASP A 65 7.94 -26.38 -1.36
C ASP A 65 7.41 -25.58 -2.58
N MET A 66 6.12 -25.25 -2.60
CA MET A 66 5.53 -24.39 -3.64
C MET A 66 6.13 -22.99 -3.65
N LEU A 67 6.37 -22.41 -2.48
CA LEU A 67 6.94 -21.07 -2.36
C LEU A 67 8.42 -21.04 -2.76
N ASP A 68 9.21 -22.02 -2.29
CA ASP A 68 10.64 -22.13 -2.59
C ASP A 68 10.91 -22.33 -4.10
N THR A 69 10.01 -23.07 -4.76
CA THR A 69 10.09 -23.28 -6.21
C THR A 69 9.40 -22.20 -7.04
N ASN A 70 8.89 -21.13 -6.39
CA ASN A 70 8.11 -20.08 -7.04
C ASN A 70 6.94 -20.66 -7.87
N PHE A 71 6.28 -21.69 -7.34
CA PHE A 71 5.20 -22.44 -7.97
C PHE A 71 5.58 -23.14 -9.29
N ALA A 72 6.86 -23.42 -9.54
CA ALA A 72 7.28 -24.17 -10.75
C ALA A 72 6.58 -25.53 -10.79
N GLY A 73 5.87 -25.82 -11.89
CA GLY A 73 5.05 -27.03 -12.06
C GLY A 73 3.80 -27.10 -11.16
N LYS A 74 3.44 -26.02 -10.45
CA LYS A 74 2.31 -25.92 -9.51
C LYS A 74 1.36 -24.76 -9.87
N GLU A 75 1.19 -24.50 -11.14
CA GLU A 75 0.36 -23.37 -11.60
C GLU A 75 -1.12 -23.53 -11.23
N ALA A 76 -1.65 -24.76 -11.23
CA ALA A 76 -3.03 -25.01 -10.82
C ALA A 76 -3.26 -24.68 -9.34
N GLU A 77 -2.32 -25.05 -8.46
CA GLU A 77 -2.34 -24.73 -7.04
C GLU A 77 -2.17 -23.22 -6.83
N ARG A 78 -1.27 -22.59 -7.56
CA ARG A 78 -1.12 -21.13 -7.54
C ARG A 78 -2.40 -20.40 -7.92
N GLN A 79 -3.06 -20.82 -9.00
CA GLN A 79 -4.33 -20.25 -9.46
C GLN A 79 -5.45 -20.47 -8.44
N LEU A 80 -5.46 -21.60 -7.77
CA LEU A 80 -6.39 -21.85 -6.67
C LEU A 80 -6.16 -20.86 -5.52
N LEU A 81 -4.90 -20.69 -5.08
CA LEU A 81 -4.52 -19.73 -4.03
C LEU A 81 -4.84 -18.30 -4.45
N LEU A 82 -4.58 -17.93 -5.70
CA LEU A 82 -4.84 -16.59 -6.22
C LEU A 82 -6.33 -16.27 -6.27
N ASN A 83 -7.17 -17.19 -6.73
CA ASN A 83 -8.57 -16.94 -7.07
C ASN A 83 -9.57 -17.39 -5.99
N ARG A 84 -9.21 -18.33 -5.10
CA ARG A 84 -10.12 -18.92 -4.11
C ARG A 84 -9.78 -18.56 -2.66
N ALA A 85 -8.55 -18.12 -2.38
CA ALA A 85 -8.27 -17.53 -1.08
C ALA A 85 -8.97 -16.17 -0.96
N PRO A 86 -9.57 -15.86 0.18
CA PRO A 86 -10.08 -14.52 0.46
C PRO A 86 -8.99 -13.47 0.23
N LYS A 87 -9.38 -12.33 -0.38
CA LYS A 87 -8.46 -11.25 -0.69
C LYS A 87 -9.00 -9.94 -0.15
N TYR A 88 -8.14 -9.21 0.55
CA TYR A 88 -8.40 -7.87 1.04
C TYR A 88 -8.82 -6.91 -0.09
N GLY A 89 -9.72 -5.99 0.24
CA GLY A 89 -10.29 -5.04 -0.72
C GLY A 89 -11.64 -5.48 -1.31
N ASN A 90 -12.21 -6.59 -0.81
CA ASN A 90 -13.49 -7.12 -1.27
C ASN A 90 -14.58 -7.12 -0.18
N ASP A 91 -14.38 -6.35 0.90
CA ASP A 91 -15.29 -6.32 2.05
C ASP A 91 -15.60 -7.73 2.60
N ASP A 92 -14.51 -8.47 2.88
CA ASP A 92 -14.56 -9.83 3.41
C ASP A 92 -13.84 -9.87 4.76
N ASP A 93 -14.61 -10.00 5.86
CA ASP A 93 -14.09 -9.98 7.22
C ASP A 93 -13.04 -11.07 7.47
N TYR A 94 -13.15 -12.21 6.77
CA TYR A 94 -12.20 -13.31 6.93
C TYR A 94 -10.73 -12.88 6.70
N VAL A 95 -10.47 -12.01 5.74
CA VAL A 95 -9.13 -11.49 5.42
C VAL A 95 -8.92 -10.09 5.96
N ASP A 96 -9.95 -9.26 5.98
CA ASP A 96 -9.84 -7.86 6.40
C ASP A 96 -9.45 -7.74 7.89
N GLU A 97 -9.99 -8.62 8.76
CA GLU A 97 -9.60 -8.69 10.17
C GLU A 97 -8.14 -9.12 10.36
N LEU A 98 -7.61 -10.00 9.48
CA LEU A 98 -6.20 -10.38 9.52
C LEU A 98 -5.31 -9.20 9.12
N VAL A 99 -5.68 -8.43 8.09
CA VAL A 99 -4.96 -7.22 7.70
C VAL A 99 -5.01 -6.17 8.81
N ALA A 100 -6.19 -5.95 9.41
CA ALA A 100 -6.37 -5.01 10.52
C ALA A 100 -5.53 -5.42 11.74
N ARG A 101 -5.46 -6.71 12.05
CA ARG A 101 -4.62 -7.24 13.13
C ARG A 101 -3.13 -7.03 12.86
N VAL A 102 -2.64 -7.37 11.67
CA VAL A 102 -1.24 -7.15 11.28
C VAL A 102 -0.88 -5.66 11.39
N GLY A 103 -1.76 -4.78 10.92
CA GLY A 103 -1.56 -3.33 11.03
C GLY A 103 -1.48 -2.86 12.49
N ARG A 104 -2.35 -3.38 13.35
CA ARG A 104 -2.34 -3.07 14.79
C ARG A 104 -1.07 -3.60 15.46
N ASP A 105 -0.74 -4.87 15.27
CA ASP A 105 0.44 -5.50 15.88
C ASP A 105 1.72 -4.74 15.49
N TRP A 106 1.81 -4.27 14.22
CA TRP A 106 2.89 -3.40 13.76
C TRP A 106 2.92 -2.06 14.52
N CYS A 107 1.80 -1.38 14.62
CA CYS A 107 1.72 -0.08 15.30
C CYS A 107 2.06 -0.21 16.79
N ASP A 108 1.54 -1.22 17.45
CA ASP A 108 1.78 -1.48 18.87
C ASP A 108 3.26 -1.79 19.14
N GLU A 109 3.89 -2.57 18.27
CA GLU A 109 5.32 -2.91 18.42
C GLU A 109 6.21 -1.68 18.18
N VAL A 110 5.92 -0.89 17.15
CA VAL A 110 6.65 0.34 16.84
C VAL A 110 6.52 1.36 17.98
N ALA A 111 5.33 1.52 18.54
CA ALA A 111 5.05 2.50 19.60
C ALA A 111 5.79 2.20 20.92
N LYS A 112 6.17 0.95 21.18
CA LYS A 112 6.96 0.56 22.36
C LYS A 112 8.39 1.13 22.33
N ASN A 113 8.87 1.52 21.16
CA ASN A 113 10.27 1.92 20.98
C ASN A 113 10.45 3.43 21.15
N THR A 114 11.50 3.82 21.86
CA THR A 114 11.91 5.20 22.06
C THR A 114 13.18 5.50 21.27
N ILE A 115 13.45 6.79 21.04
CA ILE A 115 14.65 7.23 20.31
C ILE A 115 15.75 7.58 21.32
N PRO A 116 16.76 6.72 21.54
CA PRO A 116 17.67 6.84 22.70
C PRO A 116 18.45 8.17 22.74
N ARG A 117 18.89 8.71 21.60
CA ARG A 117 19.78 9.88 21.54
C ARG A 117 19.07 11.20 21.43
N ARG A 118 17.80 11.22 20.98
CA ARG A 118 17.07 12.46 20.70
C ARG A 118 15.87 12.67 21.62
N GLY A 119 15.46 11.61 22.31
CA GLY A 119 14.14 11.55 22.95
C GLY A 119 13.02 11.47 21.93
N GLY A 120 11.81 11.20 22.37
CA GLY A 120 10.64 11.03 21.54
C GLY A 120 10.35 9.55 21.23
N THR A 121 9.30 9.32 20.46
CA THR A 121 8.76 8.00 20.15
C THR A 121 8.83 7.73 18.66
N HIS A 122 8.73 6.46 18.30
CA HIS A 122 8.49 6.08 16.91
C HIS A 122 7.01 6.33 16.56
N ALA A 123 6.78 6.89 15.37
CA ALA A 123 5.46 7.13 14.82
C ALA A 123 5.21 6.09 13.71
N PRO A 124 4.37 5.07 13.93
CA PRO A 124 4.12 4.06 12.91
C PRO A 124 3.37 4.63 11.72
N GLY A 125 3.70 4.14 10.52
CA GLY A 125 3.02 4.44 9.28
C GLY A 125 2.76 3.18 8.46
N ILE A 126 1.70 3.19 7.66
CA ILE A 126 1.37 2.10 6.73
C ILE A 126 1.26 2.72 5.33
N TYR A 127 2.41 2.95 4.71
CA TYR A 127 2.46 3.43 3.32
C TYR A 127 3.78 3.07 2.65
N THR A 128 3.77 2.97 1.33
CA THR A 128 4.87 2.40 0.56
C THR A 128 5.69 3.43 -0.23
N VAL A 129 5.11 4.61 -0.54
CA VAL A 129 5.64 5.48 -1.60
C VAL A 129 5.80 4.65 -2.89
N ILE A 130 7.04 4.32 -3.30
CA ILE A 130 7.35 3.40 -4.40
C ILE A 130 8.01 2.10 -3.95
N SER A 131 8.24 1.94 -2.63
CA SER A 131 9.01 0.80 -2.10
C SER A 131 8.35 -0.56 -2.33
N ASN A 132 7.04 -0.60 -2.65
CA ASN A 132 6.37 -1.82 -3.05
C ASN A 132 6.99 -2.49 -4.30
N VAL A 133 7.61 -1.72 -5.20
CA VAL A 133 8.28 -2.24 -6.40
C VAL A 133 9.64 -2.85 -6.03
N PRO A 134 10.65 -2.08 -5.52
CA PRO A 134 11.96 -2.65 -5.21
C PRO A 134 11.92 -3.71 -4.10
N PHE A 135 11.04 -3.58 -3.09
CA PHE A 135 10.89 -4.62 -2.08
C PHE A 135 10.23 -5.87 -2.65
N GLY A 136 9.25 -5.69 -3.55
CA GLY A 136 8.65 -6.82 -4.26
C GLY A 136 9.66 -7.60 -5.09
N ALA A 137 10.65 -6.93 -5.67
CA ALA A 137 11.69 -7.55 -6.49
C ALA A 137 12.57 -8.54 -5.70
N VAL A 138 12.75 -8.32 -4.39
CA VAL A 138 13.56 -9.19 -3.52
C VAL A 138 12.74 -10.14 -2.64
N VAL A 139 11.42 -9.98 -2.59
CA VAL A 139 10.52 -10.87 -1.82
C VAL A 139 10.16 -12.09 -2.65
N GLY A 140 10.33 -13.29 -2.05
CA GLY A 140 9.96 -14.58 -2.63
C GLY A 140 8.46 -14.72 -2.93
N ALA A 141 8.05 -15.87 -3.42
CA ALA A 141 6.64 -16.20 -3.61
C ALA A 141 5.86 -16.16 -2.29
N LEU A 142 4.56 -15.87 -2.35
CA LEU A 142 3.72 -15.75 -1.15
C LEU A 142 2.54 -16.73 -1.19
N PRO A 143 2.06 -17.19 -0.02
CA PRO A 143 0.91 -18.11 0.08
C PRO A 143 -0.38 -17.60 -0.58
N SER A 144 -0.49 -16.30 -0.80
CA SER A 144 -1.59 -15.67 -1.53
C SER A 144 -1.61 -15.98 -3.04
N GLY A 145 -0.61 -16.69 -3.58
CA GLY A 145 -0.41 -16.97 -5.00
C GLY A 145 0.43 -15.92 -5.74
N ARG A 146 1.02 -14.92 -5.02
CA ARG A 146 1.94 -13.94 -5.59
C ARG A 146 3.26 -14.61 -5.98
N LEU A 147 3.75 -14.35 -7.18
CA LEU A 147 5.06 -14.82 -7.65
C LEU A 147 6.21 -14.00 -7.04
N ALA A 148 7.36 -14.66 -6.86
CA ALA A 148 8.60 -13.98 -6.50
C ALA A 148 8.92 -12.84 -7.50
N GLY A 149 9.54 -11.77 -7.01
CA GLY A 149 9.99 -10.67 -7.86
C GLY A 149 8.91 -9.71 -8.34
N THR A 150 7.61 -10.01 -8.14
CA THR A 150 6.53 -9.08 -8.53
C THR A 150 6.29 -8.00 -7.46
N PRO A 151 5.76 -6.81 -7.81
CA PRO A 151 5.47 -5.78 -6.82
C PRO A 151 4.55 -6.25 -5.68
N LEU A 152 4.78 -5.74 -4.47
CA LEU A 152 3.84 -5.86 -3.35
C LEU A 152 2.63 -4.94 -3.54
N ALA A 153 1.64 -5.03 -2.65
CA ALA A 153 0.52 -4.10 -2.63
C ALA A 153 1.02 -2.66 -2.47
N ASP A 154 0.49 -1.75 -3.27
CA ASP A 154 0.87 -0.35 -3.27
C ASP A 154 0.15 0.46 -2.19
N GLY A 155 0.56 1.72 -2.05
CA GLY A 155 -0.06 2.65 -1.11
C GLY A 155 0.16 2.29 0.36
N GLY A 156 -0.04 1.06 0.74
CA GLY A 156 0.01 0.54 2.09
C GLY A 156 -1.31 -0.12 2.49
N LEU A 157 -2.43 0.56 2.26
CA LEU A 157 -3.78 0.03 2.46
C LEU A 157 -4.52 -0.28 1.14
N SER A 158 -3.88 -0.11 -0.01
CA SER A 158 -4.48 -0.52 -1.28
C SER A 158 -4.47 -2.05 -1.41
N PRO A 159 -5.48 -2.65 -2.04
CA PRO A 159 -5.47 -4.06 -2.36
C PRO A 159 -4.25 -4.45 -3.21
N GLN A 160 -3.84 -5.72 -3.15
CA GLN A 160 -2.91 -6.27 -4.12
C GLN A 160 -3.50 -6.12 -5.52
N VAL A 161 -2.68 -5.64 -6.45
CA VAL A 161 -3.11 -5.42 -7.84
C VAL A 161 -3.81 -6.67 -8.40
N GLY A 162 -5.07 -6.52 -8.87
CA GLY A 162 -5.88 -7.60 -9.44
C GLY A 162 -6.71 -8.43 -8.48
N THR A 163 -6.73 -8.08 -7.22
CA THR A 163 -7.47 -8.86 -6.24
C THR A 163 -8.79 -8.19 -5.77
N ASP A 164 -8.96 -6.92 -6.03
CA ASP A 164 -10.13 -6.09 -5.70
C ASP A 164 -11.20 -6.22 -6.80
N LYS A 165 -12.13 -7.16 -6.63
CA LYS A 165 -13.14 -7.52 -7.65
C LYS A 165 -14.54 -7.00 -7.36
N LYS A 166 -14.77 -6.44 -6.15
CA LYS A 166 -16.10 -5.98 -5.73
C LYS A 166 -16.27 -4.45 -5.80
N GLY A 167 -15.33 -3.77 -6.47
CA GLY A 167 -15.42 -2.33 -6.72
C GLY A 167 -14.94 -1.43 -5.57
N PRO A 168 -14.95 -0.10 -5.79
CA PRO A 168 -14.31 0.87 -4.90
C PRO A 168 -14.97 0.94 -3.52
N SER A 169 -16.28 0.73 -3.42
CA SER A 169 -16.99 0.72 -2.12
C SER A 169 -16.53 -0.44 -1.22
N ALA A 170 -16.28 -1.61 -1.79
CA ALA A 170 -15.75 -2.74 -1.04
C ALA A 170 -14.32 -2.46 -0.56
N VAL A 171 -13.50 -1.78 -1.38
CA VAL A 171 -12.13 -1.40 -1.01
C VAL A 171 -12.14 -0.45 0.19
N ILE A 172 -12.97 0.61 0.18
CA ILE A 172 -13.04 1.54 1.34
C ILE A 172 -13.59 0.86 2.58
N ASN A 173 -14.51 -0.09 2.46
CA ASN A 173 -15.00 -0.89 3.59
C ASN A 173 -13.86 -1.72 4.21
N SER A 174 -13.10 -2.45 3.40
CA SER A 174 -11.93 -3.19 3.87
C SER A 174 -10.90 -2.27 4.54
N ALA A 175 -10.57 -1.12 3.91
CA ALA A 175 -9.58 -0.18 4.42
C ALA A 175 -10.00 0.48 5.74
N SER A 176 -11.30 0.68 5.94
CA SER A 176 -11.84 1.27 7.16
C SER A 176 -11.79 0.32 8.38
N LYS A 177 -11.58 -0.98 8.19
CA LYS A 177 -11.41 -1.94 9.28
C LYS A 177 -10.03 -1.85 9.94
N VAL A 178 -9.05 -1.28 9.24
CA VAL A 178 -7.73 -0.95 9.83
C VAL A 178 -7.87 0.30 10.67
N ASP A 179 -7.52 0.24 11.95
CA ASP A 179 -7.56 1.40 12.85
C ASP A 179 -6.44 2.40 12.49
N GLN A 180 -6.77 3.34 11.62
CA GLN A 180 -5.81 4.33 11.12
C GLN A 180 -5.39 5.37 12.17
N ARG A 181 -6.09 5.47 13.29
CA ARG A 181 -5.71 6.35 14.41
C ARG A 181 -4.39 5.91 15.05
N LEU A 182 -4.05 4.63 14.95
CA LEU A 182 -2.79 4.09 15.44
C LEU A 182 -1.61 4.48 14.54
N THR A 183 -1.84 4.87 13.30
CA THR A 183 -0.82 5.21 12.32
C THR A 183 -0.47 6.70 12.37
N SER A 184 0.20 7.14 13.42
CA SER A 184 0.51 8.57 13.62
C SER A 184 1.43 9.18 12.54
N ASN A 185 2.10 8.35 11.73
CA ASN A 185 2.86 8.78 10.54
C ASN A 185 2.06 8.65 9.23
N GLY A 186 0.80 8.22 9.30
CA GLY A 186 -0.14 8.19 8.19
C GLY A 186 -0.32 6.85 7.48
N THR A 187 -1.30 6.87 6.59
CA THR A 187 -1.65 5.75 5.68
C THR A 187 -1.85 6.28 4.27
N ILE A 188 -1.77 5.41 3.27
CA ILE A 188 -2.13 5.75 1.89
C ILE A 188 -3.07 4.67 1.32
N LEU A 189 -4.22 5.12 0.81
CA LEU A 189 -5.12 4.32 0.00
C LEU A 189 -5.17 4.89 -1.42
N ASN A 190 -4.76 4.09 -2.40
CA ASN A 190 -4.89 4.41 -3.82
C ASN A 190 -6.18 3.80 -4.37
N GLN A 191 -6.94 4.62 -5.08
CA GLN A 191 -8.11 4.21 -5.86
C GLN A 191 -7.89 4.59 -7.33
N LYS A 192 -8.52 3.84 -8.22
CA LYS A 192 -8.41 4.04 -9.67
C LYS A 192 -9.80 4.10 -10.26
N PHE A 193 -9.96 5.01 -11.20
CA PHE A 193 -11.19 5.12 -11.98
C PHE A 193 -10.84 5.31 -13.45
N THR A 194 -11.62 4.72 -14.32
CA THR A 194 -11.62 5.14 -15.72
C THR A 194 -12.27 6.52 -15.82
N PRO A 195 -11.85 7.40 -16.75
CA PRO A 195 -12.50 8.69 -16.95
C PRO A 195 -14.03 8.56 -17.10
N SER A 196 -14.50 7.54 -17.83
CA SER A 196 -15.92 7.28 -18.05
C SER A 196 -16.71 6.94 -16.77
N ALA A 197 -16.06 6.37 -15.75
CA ALA A 197 -16.71 6.04 -14.48
C ALA A 197 -17.02 7.27 -13.61
N LEU A 198 -16.38 8.40 -13.91
CA LEU A 198 -16.53 9.68 -13.19
C LEU A 198 -17.11 10.78 -14.08
N ASP A 199 -17.69 10.42 -15.22
CA ASP A 199 -18.24 11.39 -16.16
C ASP A 199 -19.54 12.01 -15.63
N GLY A 200 -19.69 13.30 -15.91
CA GLY A 200 -20.87 14.08 -15.55
C GLY A 200 -21.07 14.33 -14.04
N ASP A 201 -22.23 14.86 -13.71
CA ASP A 201 -22.60 15.23 -12.33
C ASP A 201 -22.77 13.98 -11.44
N GLU A 202 -23.31 12.90 -12.01
CA GLU A 202 -23.52 11.64 -11.28
C GLU A 202 -22.18 11.01 -10.87
N GLY A 203 -21.21 10.93 -11.80
CA GLY A 203 -19.88 10.42 -11.49
C GLY A 203 -19.18 11.25 -10.42
N THR A 204 -19.29 12.58 -10.50
CA THR A 204 -18.77 13.50 -9.48
C THR A 204 -19.43 13.28 -8.12
N GLN A 205 -20.76 13.13 -8.07
CA GLN A 205 -21.51 12.89 -6.83
C GLN A 205 -21.16 11.53 -6.20
N ASN A 206 -20.98 10.50 -7.03
CA ASN A 206 -20.56 9.17 -6.58
C ASN A 206 -19.16 9.21 -5.95
N LEU A 207 -18.20 9.91 -6.56
CA LEU A 207 -16.87 10.11 -6.00
C LEU A 207 -16.91 10.88 -4.67
N ALA A 208 -17.69 11.96 -4.60
CA ALA A 208 -17.85 12.75 -3.37
C ALA A 208 -18.44 11.89 -2.23
N SER A 209 -19.45 11.07 -2.55
CA SER A 209 -20.09 10.14 -1.60
C SER A 209 -19.11 9.06 -1.11
N LEU A 210 -18.28 8.52 -2.01
CA LEU A 210 -17.23 7.55 -1.68
C LEU A 210 -16.21 8.14 -0.70
N ILE A 211 -15.72 9.34 -1.00
CA ILE A 211 -14.75 10.07 -0.16
C ILE A 211 -15.36 10.32 1.23
N LYS A 212 -16.57 10.87 1.27
CA LYS A 212 -17.27 11.15 2.53
C LYS A 212 -17.45 9.87 3.35
N THR A 213 -17.96 8.80 2.73
CA THR A 213 -18.16 7.51 3.41
C THR A 213 -16.87 6.96 3.99
N TYR A 214 -15.76 7.05 3.25
CA TYR A 214 -14.47 6.58 3.74
C TYR A 214 -14.00 7.34 4.98
N HIS A 215 -14.11 8.66 4.98
CA HIS A 215 -13.72 9.49 6.13
C HIS A 215 -14.69 9.32 7.31
N ASP A 216 -15.99 9.22 7.08
CA ASP A 216 -16.99 8.94 8.12
C ASP A 216 -16.73 7.57 8.81
N LYS A 217 -16.13 6.61 8.10
CA LYS A 217 -15.70 5.32 8.63
C LYS A 217 -14.31 5.34 9.29
N GLY A 218 -13.65 6.50 9.40
CA GLY A 218 -12.35 6.65 10.06
C GLY A 218 -11.13 6.52 9.13
N GLY A 219 -11.33 6.54 7.83
CA GLY A 219 -10.24 6.61 6.85
C GLY A 219 -9.52 7.97 6.91
N TYR A 220 -8.19 7.99 6.77
CA TYR A 220 -7.39 9.21 6.88
C TYR A 220 -6.96 9.80 5.54
N HIS A 221 -6.60 8.95 4.60
CA HIS A 221 -6.07 9.38 3.32
C HIS A 221 -6.61 8.50 2.19
N ILE A 222 -7.09 9.13 1.14
CA ILE A 222 -7.45 8.50 -0.13
C ILE A 222 -6.95 9.36 -1.27
N GLN A 223 -6.43 8.75 -2.33
CA GLN A 223 -5.99 9.44 -3.53
C GLN A 223 -6.40 8.66 -4.77
N PHE A 224 -6.51 9.38 -5.89
CA PHE A 224 -7.11 8.86 -7.12
C PHE A 224 -6.18 9.01 -8.31
N ASN A 225 -6.19 8.00 -9.19
CA ASN A 225 -5.79 8.12 -10.58
C ASN A 225 -7.04 7.96 -11.46
N VAL A 226 -7.26 8.95 -12.32
CA VAL A 226 -8.37 8.94 -13.29
C VAL A 226 -7.73 8.96 -14.68
N VAL A 227 -7.29 7.80 -15.12
CA VAL A 227 -6.58 7.62 -16.40
C VAL A 227 -6.79 6.20 -16.90
N SER A 228 -6.94 6.03 -18.22
CA SER A 228 -7.09 4.70 -18.80
C SER A 228 -5.74 4.01 -18.96
N ALA A 229 -5.74 2.69 -18.88
CA ALA A 229 -4.54 1.87 -19.13
C ALA A 229 -4.04 2.04 -20.58
N GLU A 230 -4.95 2.26 -21.53
CA GLU A 230 -4.61 2.51 -22.92
C GLU A 230 -3.79 3.79 -23.08
N THR A 231 -4.25 4.89 -22.47
CA THR A 231 -3.52 6.17 -22.47
C THR A 231 -2.13 6.03 -21.84
N LEU A 232 -2.02 5.32 -20.72
CA LEU A 232 -0.72 5.08 -20.06
C LEU A 232 0.22 4.23 -20.93
N ARG A 233 -0.29 3.21 -21.61
CA ARG A 233 0.52 2.40 -22.53
C ARG A 233 0.97 3.20 -23.75
N ASP A 234 0.11 4.10 -24.23
CA ASP A 234 0.49 4.99 -25.33
C ASP A 234 1.56 5.99 -24.89
N ALA A 235 1.42 6.58 -23.69
CA ALA A 235 2.41 7.46 -23.11
C ALA A 235 3.78 6.77 -22.84
N GLN A 236 3.76 5.46 -22.55
CA GLN A 236 4.99 4.69 -22.40
C GLN A 236 5.70 4.45 -23.75
N ARG A 237 4.92 4.26 -24.84
CA ARG A 237 5.47 4.01 -26.18
C ARG A 237 5.89 5.29 -26.90
N ASN A 238 5.16 6.39 -26.67
CA ASN A 238 5.30 7.68 -27.37
C ASN A 238 5.47 8.82 -26.34
N PRO A 239 6.53 8.81 -25.50
CA PRO A 239 6.66 9.71 -24.35
C PRO A 239 6.73 11.19 -24.75
N GLU A 240 7.16 11.50 -25.96
CA GLU A 240 7.23 12.87 -26.48
C GLU A 240 5.86 13.56 -26.59
N ASN A 241 4.77 12.77 -26.72
CA ASN A 241 3.39 13.28 -26.83
C ASN A 241 2.73 13.49 -25.46
N TYR A 242 3.40 13.06 -24.35
CA TYR A 242 2.81 13.02 -23.00
C TYR A 242 3.73 13.61 -21.93
N GLN A 243 4.57 14.59 -22.29
CA GLN A 243 5.58 15.16 -21.39
C GLN A 243 5.00 15.84 -20.14
N ASP A 244 3.78 16.32 -20.22
CA ASP A 244 3.06 17.00 -19.15
C ASP A 244 2.04 16.09 -18.43
N MET A 245 1.97 14.80 -18.79
CA MET A 245 1.05 13.85 -18.19
C MET A 245 1.44 13.55 -16.74
N LEU A 246 0.63 14.06 -15.80
CA LEU A 246 0.80 13.80 -14.38
C LEU A 246 0.04 12.55 -13.93
N VAL A 247 0.69 11.72 -13.14
CA VAL A 247 0.06 10.58 -12.45
C VAL A 247 0.28 10.66 -10.95
N ARG A 248 -0.70 10.18 -10.20
CA ARG A 248 -0.55 10.03 -8.75
C ARG A 248 0.14 8.70 -8.46
N VAL A 249 1.32 8.75 -7.86
CA VAL A 249 2.12 7.56 -7.58
C VAL A 249 1.70 6.94 -6.23
N ALA A 250 2.18 7.48 -5.13
CA ALA A 250 1.74 7.15 -3.78
C ALA A 250 2.20 8.27 -2.83
N GLY A 251 1.29 9.16 -2.44
CA GLY A 251 1.59 10.34 -1.63
C GLY A 251 2.18 11.54 -2.40
N TYR A 252 2.53 11.39 -3.66
CA TYR A 252 3.01 12.45 -4.55
C TYR A 252 2.58 12.21 -5.99
N SER A 253 2.67 13.26 -6.82
CA SER A 253 2.46 13.18 -8.27
C SER A 253 3.78 13.37 -9.01
N ALA A 254 3.91 12.72 -10.15
CA ALA A 254 5.08 12.84 -11.03
C ALA A 254 4.64 12.82 -12.49
N TYR A 255 5.47 13.34 -13.38
CA TYR A 255 5.28 13.13 -14.80
C TYR A 255 5.48 11.66 -15.13
N PHE A 256 4.50 11.04 -15.76
CA PHE A 256 4.51 9.60 -16.05
C PHE A 256 5.74 9.19 -16.86
N THR A 257 6.09 10.00 -17.86
CA THR A 257 7.22 9.76 -18.76
C THR A 257 8.59 9.87 -18.07
N SER A 258 8.67 10.51 -16.89
CA SER A 258 9.91 10.63 -16.10
C SER A 258 10.13 9.47 -15.12
N LEU A 259 9.15 8.60 -14.94
CA LEU A 259 9.24 7.44 -14.06
C LEU A 259 10.02 6.30 -14.71
N SER A 260 10.66 5.45 -13.88
CA SER A 260 11.31 4.26 -14.41
C SER A 260 10.29 3.28 -15.02
N PRO A 261 10.68 2.46 -16.01
CA PRO A 261 9.78 1.50 -16.66
C PRO A 261 9.03 0.59 -15.69
N GLU A 262 9.67 0.14 -14.62
CA GLU A 262 9.07 -0.75 -13.61
C GLU A 262 7.95 -0.05 -12.84
N ILE A 263 8.10 1.26 -12.58
CA ILE A 263 7.08 2.07 -11.91
C ILE A 263 5.94 2.37 -12.89
N GLN A 264 6.25 2.70 -14.14
CA GLN A 264 5.25 2.87 -15.19
C GLN A 264 4.40 1.62 -15.35
N ASP A 265 5.03 0.43 -15.48
CA ASP A 265 4.36 -0.86 -15.58
C ASP A 265 3.49 -1.16 -14.35
N ASN A 266 3.94 -0.77 -13.16
CA ASN A 266 3.14 -0.92 -11.95
C ASN A 266 1.88 -0.04 -11.98
N ILE A 267 1.99 1.21 -12.45
CA ILE A 267 0.86 2.14 -12.59
C ILE A 267 -0.11 1.67 -13.67
N ILE A 268 0.40 1.20 -14.82
CA ILE A 268 -0.42 0.63 -15.92
C ILE A 268 -1.23 -0.56 -15.40
N ARG A 269 -0.57 -1.53 -14.74
CA ARG A 269 -1.25 -2.69 -14.17
C ARG A 269 -2.32 -2.35 -13.16
N ARG A 270 -2.15 -1.26 -12.40
CA ARG A 270 -3.21 -0.76 -11.51
C ARG A 270 -4.41 -0.25 -12.32
N ALA A 271 -4.19 0.47 -13.42
CA ALA A 271 -5.24 1.04 -14.25
C ALA A 271 -6.02 -0.03 -15.06
N GLU A 272 -5.39 -1.13 -15.47
CA GLU A 272 -6.02 -2.25 -16.19
C GLU A 272 -7.15 -2.94 -15.42
N GLN A 273 -7.16 -2.81 -14.11
CA GLN A 273 -8.07 -3.53 -13.23
C GLN A 273 -9.19 -2.66 -12.65
N GLY A 274 -9.16 -1.38 -12.95
CA GLY A 274 -10.25 -0.45 -12.61
C GLY A 274 -11.29 -0.26 -13.72
N ALA A 275 -11.23 -1.10 -14.76
CA ALA A 275 -12.16 -1.06 -15.89
C ALA A 275 -13.33 -2.02 -15.68
#